data_5a96e0f8ae91057ea14f266798d8f558
#
_entry.id   5a96e0f8ae91057ea14f266798d8f558
#
_cell.length_a   1.000
_cell.length_b   1.000
_cell.length_c   1.000
_cell.angle_alpha   90.00
_cell.angle_beta   90.00
_cell.angle_gamma   90.00
#
_symmetry.space_group_name_H-M   'P 1'
#
loop_
_entity.id
_entity.type
_entity.pdbx_description
1 polymer ?
#
loop_
_entity_poly.entity_id
_entity_poly.type
_entity_poly.pdbx_seq_one_letter_code
_entity_poly.pdbx_strand_id
1 'polypeptide(L)'
;MKKLTTIFFVLLAFAIIFTGCEADVTFPGEVGQDIITAEQALNMMDEDNVVVVDTQKSGDFKDNHLESAVNIARNDITTFGPYPNMLASASKIEKSLGENGISNDTKVIIYDDNNNMDAARLWWTMLVYGHDTDKMKVVSGGLKALKEEGANFTSGEYEVEAVEYNADEKNEQYIATKEEVLAQVNNPSEDNVILDVRSAEEVSQGIIPGAVHINYVDNNQDDGTCYPARYIQRYYPDNEVKPENTVIMYCKTSIRAAETFLVLHNAGYQNLKIYDGAWIEWLADGSTPKAQPSGAPVEANQQDAS
;
A
#
# COMPACT_ATOMS: atom_id res chain seq x y z
N MET A 1 86.85 3.18 15.27
CA MET A 1 85.86 2.92 14.21
C MET A 1 84.63 2.27 14.85
N LYS A 2 83.57 3.03 15.05
CA LYS A 2 82.35 2.54 15.68
C LYS A 2 81.39 2.09 14.57
N LYS A 3 81.00 0.82 14.57
CA LYS A 3 79.97 0.27 13.67
C LYS A 3 78.59 0.65 14.18
N LEU A 4 77.85 1.39 13.36
CA LEU A 4 76.44 1.76 13.61
C LEU A 4 75.54 0.64 13.04
N THR A 5 74.85 -0.06 13.91
CA THR A 5 73.88 -1.10 13.52
C THR A 5 72.50 -0.48 13.37
N THR A 6 72.01 -0.36 12.16
CA THR A 6 70.65 0.15 11.89
C THR A 6 69.66 -0.98 12.02
N ILE A 7 68.74 -0.85 13.00
CA ILE A 7 67.60 -1.78 13.22
C ILE A 7 66.44 -1.26 12.39
N PHE A 8 66.02 -2.06 11.38
CA PHE A 8 64.81 -1.82 10.61
C PHE A 8 63.59 -2.38 11.39
N PHE A 9 62.70 -1.51 11.85
CA PHE A 9 61.42 -1.90 12.35
C PHE A 9 60.46 -2.04 11.15
N VAL A 10 60.03 -3.28 10.85
CA VAL A 10 58.99 -3.55 9.89
C VAL A 10 57.63 -3.46 10.67
N LEU A 11 56.89 -2.36 10.46
CA LEU A 11 55.54 -2.21 10.90
C LEU A 11 54.62 -3.04 9.99
N LEU A 12 54.18 -4.20 10.48
CA LEU A 12 53.14 -5.01 9.84
C LEU A 12 51.78 -4.39 10.15
N ALA A 13 51.21 -3.59 9.23
CA ALA A 13 49.86 -3.12 9.32
C ALA A 13 48.91 -4.30 9.01
N PHE A 14 48.25 -4.82 10.04
CA PHE A 14 47.15 -5.75 9.87
C PHE A 14 45.94 -4.93 9.41
N ALA A 15 45.62 -4.94 8.12
CA ALA A 15 44.34 -4.48 7.63
C ALA A 15 43.29 -5.57 7.97
N ILE A 16 42.51 -5.30 9.02
CA ILE A 16 41.30 -6.09 9.29
C ILE A 16 40.28 -5.69 8.24
N ILE A 17 40.14 -6.50 7.21
CA ILE A 17 39.05 -6.41 6.25
C ILE A 17 37.83 -6.97 6.98
N PHE A 18 36.99 -6.10 7.49
CA PHE A 18 35.62 -6.45 7.86
C PHE A 18 34.85 -6.71 6.56
N THR A 19 34.86 -7.95 6.08
CA THR A 19 33.82 -8.43 5.16
C THR A 19 32.56 -8.65 6.01
N GLY A 20 31.79 -7.60 6.23
CA GLY A 20 30.42 -7.74 6.65
C GLY A 20 29.70 -8.46 5.49
N CYS A 21 29.41 -9.75 5.64
CA CYS A 21 28.35 -10.38 4.89
C CYS A 21 27.07 -9.71 5.38
N GLU A 22 26.60 -8.68 4.68
CA GLU A 22 25.19 -8.38 4.70
C GLU A 22 24.52 -9.63 4.13
N ALA A 23 23.74 -10.33 4.95
CA ALA A 23 22.94 -11.43 4.46
C ALA A 23 21.98 -10.84 3.41
N ASP A 24 22.04 -11.37 2.19
CA ASP A 24 21.12 -10.95 1.14
C ASP A 24 19.68 -11.18 1.65
N VAL A 25 18.95 -10.10 1.80
CA VAL A 25 17.53 -10.16 2.20
C VAL A 25 16.76 -10.78 1.04
N THR A 26 16.10 -11.92 1.31
CA THR A 26 15.32 -12.65 0.30
C THR A 26 13.84 -12.28 0.43
N PHE A 27 13.22 -11.98 -0.70
CA PHE A 27 11.78 -11.67 -0.76
C PHE A 27 11.03 -12.92 -1.21
N PRO A 28 9.99 -13.35 -0.47
CA PRO A 28 9.30 -14.62 -0.73
C PRO A 28 8.34 -14.56 -1.93
N GLY A 29 7.88 -13.38 -2.32
CA GLY A 29 6.91 -13.18 -3.39
C GLY A 29 7.52 -12.78 -4.73
N GLU A 30 6.68 -12.74 -5.76
CA GLU A 30 7.03 -12.20 -7.07
C GLU A 30 7.24 -10.69 -6.99
N VAL A 31 8.05 -10.14 -7.89
CA VAL A 31 8.49 -8.75 -7.83
C VAL A 31 8.13 -8.02 -9.11
N GLY A 32 7.50 -6.85 -8.97
CA GLY A 32 7.23 -5.96 -10.09
C GLY A 32 6.08 -6.40 -10.98
N GLN A 33 5.13 -7.17 -10.44
CA GLN A 33 4.01 -7.70 -11.22
C GLN A 33 2.74 -6.85 -11.14
N ASP A 34 2.53 -6.09 -10.05
CA ASP A 34 1.26 -5.41 -9.77
C ASP A 34 1.20 -3.97 -10.30
N ILE A 35 2.35 -3.30 -10.34
CA ILE A 35 2.47 -1.89 -10.73
C ILE A 35 3.16 -1.79 -12.09
N ILE A 36 2.51 -1.11 -13.03
CA ILE A 36 2.97 -0.94 -14.41
C ILE A 36 3.14 0.55 -14.76
N THR A 37 3.94 0.83 -15.79
CA THR A 37 4.07 2.19 -16.33
C THR A 37 2.87 2.56 -17.20
N ALA A 38 2.69 3.86 -17.49
CA ALA A 38 1.66 4.33 -18.41
C ALA A 38 1.86 3.73 -19.82
N GLU A 39 3.10 3.64 -20.32
CA GLU A 39 3.43 2.99 -21.59
C GLU A 39 2.98 1.52 -21.63
N GLN A 40 3.28 0.76 -20.56
CA GLN A 40 2.83 -0.63 -20.44
C GLN A 40 1.31 -0.74 -20.41
N ALA A 41 0.62 0.15 -19.67
CA ALA A 41 -0.83 0.18 -19.62
C ALA A 41 -1.45 0.41 -21.01
N LEU A 42 -0.98 1.41 -21.76
CA LEU A 42 -1.47 1.70 -23.10
C LEU A 42 -1.26 0.53 -24.07
N ASN A 43 -0.14 -0.18 -23.96
CA ASN A 43 0.11 -1.38 -24.79
C ASN A 43 -0.81 -2.55 -24.43
N MET A 44 -1.23 -2.66 -23.15
CA MET A 44 -2.11 -3.74 -22.68
C MET A 44 -3.59 -3.48 -22.96
N MET A 45 -4.00 -2.22 -23.12
CA MET A 45 -5.42 -1.86 -23.36
C MET A 45 -6.03 -2.48 -24.63
N ASP A 46 -5.20 -2.76 -25.63
CA ASP A 46 -5.62 -3.39 -26.89
C ASP A 46 -5.70 -4.92 -26.82
N GLU A 47 -5.38 -5.53 -25.66
CA GLU A 47 -5.48 -6.97 -25.47
C GLU A 47 -6.94 -7.41 -25.27
N ASP A 48 -7.23 -8.67 -25.61
CA ASP A 48 -8.54 -9.27 -25.37
C ASP A 48 -8.85 -9.38 -23.86
N ASN A 49 -10.11 -9.13 -23.52
CA ASN A 49 -10.64 -9.26 -22.15
C ASN A 49 -9.96 -8.32 -21.12
N VAL A 50 -9.66 -7.10 -21.53
CA VAL A 50 -9.13 -6.03 -20.66
C VAL A 50 -10.22 -5.01 -20.40
N VAL A 51 -10.39 -4.62 -19.15
CA VAL A 51 -11.18 -3.46 -18.72
C VAL A 51 -10.27 -2.46 -18.01
N VAL A 52 -10.34 -1.20 -18.45
CA VAL A 52 -9.63 -0.09 -17.80
C VAL A 52 -10.56 0.59 -16.81
N VAL A 53 -10.12 0.73 -15.57
CA VAL A 53 -10.91 1.31 -14.48
C VAL A 53 -10.28 2.61 -14.02
N ASP A 54 -11.05 3.67 -14.08
CA ASP A 54 -10.76 4.96 -13.48
C ASP A 54 -11.41 5.03 -12.10
N THR A 55 -10.61 5.27 -11.07
CA THR A 55 -11.11 5.35 -9.70
C THR A 55 -11.31 6.79 -9.20
N GLN A 56 -11.30 7.76 -10.10
CA GLN A 56 -11.68 9.15 -9.80
C GLN A 56 -13.09 9.22 -9.21
N LYS A 57 -13.41 10.33 -8.57
CA LYS A 57 -14.80 10.63 -8.24
C LYS A 57 -15.63 10.72 -9.53
N SER A 58 -16.87 10.25 -9.48
CA SER A 58 -17.72 10.18 -10.68
C SER A 58 -17.94 11.53 -11.38
N GLY A 59 -17.84 12.66 -10.66
CA GLY A 59 -17.89 13.99 -11.27
C GLY A 59 -16.64 14.28 -12.10
N ASP A 60 -15.46 14.05 -11.53
CA ASP A 60 -14.17 14.27 -12.18
C ASP A 60 -13.99 13.35 -13.40
N PHE A 61 -14.45 12.09 -13.27
CA PHE A 61 -14.51 11.13 -14.40
C PHE A 61 -15.36 11.65 -15.56
N LYS A 62 -16.56 12.15 -15.30
CA LYS A 62 -17.43 12.72 -16.35
C LYS A 62 -16.82 13.89 -17.09
N ASP A 63 -16.00 14.66 -16.39
CA ASP A 63 -15.33 15.81 -16.98
C ASP A 63 -14.14 15.37 -17.86
N ASN A 64 -13.37 14.37 -17.43
CA ASN A 64 -12.20 13.91 -18.17
C ASN A 64 -11.71 12.54 -17.70
N HIS A 65 -11.73 11.54 -18.56
CA HIS A 65 -11.22 10.20 -18.32
C HIS A 65 -10.54 9.60 -19.55
N LEU A 66 -9.74 8.54 -19.36
CA LEU A 66 -9.11 7.81 -20.46
C LEU A 66 -10.21 7.18 -21.35
N GLU A 67 -10.08 7.30 -22.66
CA GLU A 67 -11.03 6.72 -23.61
C GLU A 67 -11.21 5.21 -23.33
N SER A 68 -12.45 4.74 -23.32
CA SER A 68 -12.86 3.36 -22.99
C SER A 68 -12.72 2.96 -21.50
N ALA A 69 -12.35 3.86 -20.61
CA ALA A 69 -12.35 3.55 -19.17
C ALA A 69 -13.77 3.55 -18.60
N VAL A 70 -14.01 2.64 -17.64
CA VAL A 70 -15.20 2.64 -16.77
C VAL A 70 -14.86 3.30 -15.44
N ASN A 71 -15.87 3.75 -14.68
CA ASN A 71 -15.65 4.40 -13.39
C ASN A 71 -16.08 3.52 -12.22
N ILE A 72 -15.15 3.23 -11.32
CA ILE A 72 -15.43 2.61 -10.03
C ILE A 72 -14.83 3.50 -8.93
N ALA A 73 -15.63 4.44 -8.43
CA ALA A 73 -15.18 5.37 -7.43
C ALA A 73 -15.07 4.70 -6.03
N ARG A 74 -14.32 5.31 -5.12
CA ARG A 74 -14.13 4.81 -3.74
C ARG A 74 -15.45 4.40 -3.06
N ASN A 75 -16.50 5.18 -3.23
CA ASN A 75 -17.79 4.90 -2.59
C ASN A 75 -18.47 3.63 -3.10
N ASP A 76 -18.08 3.13 -4.28
CA ASP A 76 -18.66 1.92 -4.88
C ASP A 76 -18.09 0.65 -4.25
N ILE A 77 -16.91 0.75 -3.61
CA ILE A 77 -16.19 -0.36 -3.00
C ILE A 77 -16.01 -0.23 -1.47
N THR A 78 -16.53 0.82 -0.87
CA THR A 78 -16.44 1.06 0.58
C THR A 78 -17.81 1.27 1.22
N THR A 79 -17.86 1.23 2.56
CA THR A 79 -19.04 1.54 3.38
C THR A 79 -18.75 2.71 4.32
N PHE A 80 -19.82 3.36 4.79
CA PHE A 80 -19.73 4.43 5.80
C PHE A 80 -19.85 3.93 7.24
N GLY A 81 -20.34 2.73 7.44
CA GLY A 81 -20.57 2.18 8.77
C GLY A 81 -19.82 0.88 9.03
N PRO A 82 -19.33 0.66 10.26
CA PRO A 82 -19.38 1.57 11.40
C PRO A 82 -18.41 2.75 11.31
N TYR A 83 -17.36 2.64 10.47
CA TYR A 83 -16.37 3.69 10.21
C TYR A 83 -16.30 3.98 8.70
N PRO A 84 -15.94 5.21 8.29
CA PRO A 84 -15.86 5.55 6.87
C PRO A 84 -14.73 4.79 6.16
N ASN A 85 -14.96 4.49 4.90
CA ASN A 85 -14.03 3.79 3.99
C ASN A 85 -13.71 2.33 4.36
N MET A 86 -14.45 1.70 5.26
CA MET A 86 -14.31 0.25 5.47
C MET A 86 -14.74 -0.52 4.22
N LEU A 87 -14.19 -1.71 4.05
CA LEU A 87 -14.47 -2.62 2.94
C LEU A 87 -15.98 -2.90 2.84
N ALA A 88 -16.52 -2.75 1.65
CA ALA A 88 -17.93 -3.06 1.37
C ALA A 88 -18.19 -4.58 1.41
N SER A 89 -19.47 -4.98 1.43
CA SER A 89 -19.88 -6.39 1.36
C SER A 89 -19.60 -6.99 -0.02
N ALA A 90 -19.45 -8.32 -0.09
CA ALA A 90 -19.29 -9.07 -1.33
C ALA A 90 -20.36 -8.68 -2.37
N SER A 91 -21.63 -8.63 -1.98
CA SER A 91 -22.72 -8.28 -2.91
C SER A 91 -22.61 -6.86 -3.49
N LYS A 92 -22.03 -5.91 -2.75
CA LYS A 92 -21.78 -4.57 -3.29
C LYS A 92 -20.60 -4.59 -4.29
N ILE A 93 -19.57 -5.39 -4.02
CA ILE A 93 -18.42 -5.56 -4.91
C ILE A 93 -18.84 -6.29 -6.19
N GLU A 94 -19.60 -7.39 -6.10
CA GLU A 94 -20.17 -8.11 -7.23
C GLU A 94 -20.94 -7.17 -8.16
N LYS A 95 -21.79 -6.36 -7.57
CA LYS A 95 -22.57 -5.36 -8.31
C LYS A 95 -21.67 -4.34 -8.99
N SER A 96 -20.72 -3.74 -8.24
CA SER A 96 -19.86 -2.69 -8.76
C SER A 96 -18.97 -3.20 -9.90
N LEU A 97 -18.36 -4.36 -9.75
CA LEU A 97 -17.50 -4.94 -10.77
C LEU A 97 -18.31 -5.44 -11.99
N GLY A 98 -19.40 -6.17 -11.74
CA GLY A 98 -20.24 -6.73 -12.81
C GLY A 98 -20.91 -5.68 -13.68
N GLU A 99 -21.45 -4.59 -13.10
CA GLU A 99 -22.05 -3.49 -13.86
C GLU A 99 -21.01 -2.73 -14.71
N ASN A 100 -19.73 -2.83 -14.37
CA ASN A 100 -18.62 -2.25 -15.11
C ASN A 100 -17.90 -3.26 -16.04
N GLY A 101 -18.56 -4.36 -16.39
CA GLY A 101 -18.06 -5.34 -17.37
C GLY A 101 -16.90 -6.22 -16.86
N ILE A 102 -16.67 -6.27 -15.55
CA ILE A 102 -15.60 -7.06 -14.96
C ILE A 102 -16.14 -8.39 -14.43
N SER A 103 -15.69 -9.51 -15.03
CA SER A 103 -15.87 -10.87 -14.55
C SER A 103 -14.63 -11.37 -13.81
N ASN A 104 -14.69 -12.56 -13.20
CA ASN A 104 -13.52 -13.16 -12.52
C ASN A 104 -12.33 -13.46 -13.46
N ASP A 105 -12.57 -13.50 -14.77
CA ASP A 105 -11.52 -13.75 -15.77
C ASP A 105 -10.99 -12.49 -16.44
N THR A 106 -11.57 -11.33 -16.16
CA THR A 106 -11.21 -10.05 -16.78
C THR A 106 -9.84 -9.59 -16.30
N LYS A 107 -9.00 -9.14 -17.21
CA LYS A 107 -7.78 -8.37 -16.88
C LYS A 107 -8.18 -6.93 -16.59
N VAL A 108 -7.69 -6.38 -15.48
CA VAL A 108 -8.10 -5.05 -15.02
C VAL A 108 -6.88 -4.13 -14.91
N ILE A 109 -6.90 -3.03 -15.63
CA ILE A 109 -5.92 -1.95 -15.51
C ILE A 109 -6.58 -0.83 -14.73
N ILE A 110 -5.98 -0.44 -13.60
CA ILE A 110 -6.58 0.51 -12.65
C ILE A 110 -5.70 1.76 -12.57
N TYR A 111 -6.33 2.94 -12.65
CA TYR A 111 -5.64 4.19 -12.42
C TYR A 111 -6.50 5.16 -11.60
N ASP A 112 -5.85 6.17 -11.01
CA ASP A 112 -6.50 7.26 -10.27
C ASP A 112 -5.86 8.62 -10.58
N ASP A 113 -6.38 9.67 -9.96
CA ASP A 113 -5.81 11.02 -9.94
C ASP A 113 -5.32 11.42 -8.53
N ASN A 114 -5.16 10.45 -7.64
CA ASN A 114 -5.02 10.66 -6.19
C ASN A 114 -3.82 9.90 -5.60
N ASN A 115 -2.64 10.07 -6.18
CA ASN A 115 -1.38 9.47 -5.72
C ASN A 115 -1.45 7.94 -5.53
N ASN A 116 -2.02 7.24 -6.47
CA ASN A 116 -2.18 5.78 -6.49
C ASN A 116 -3.05 5.19 -5.37
N MET A 117 -3.65 6.03 -4.50
CA MET A 117 -4.37 5.57 -3.31
C MET A 117 -5.70 4.89 -3.62
N ASP A 118 -6.50 5.46 -4.51
CA ASP A 118 -7.82 4.93 -4.85
C ASP A 118 -7.71 3.72 -5.77
N ALA A 119 -6.76 3.75 -6.71
CA ALA A 119 -6.43 2.61 -7.55
C ALA A 119 -5.95 1.41 -6.71
N ALA A 120 -5.04 1.64 -5.77
CA ALA A 120 -4.58 0.61 -4.85
C ALA A 120 -5.70 0.11 -3.92
N ARG A 121 -6.65 0.97 -3.52
CA ARG A 121 -7.79 0.54 -2.71
C ARG A 121 -8.71 -0.39 -3.49
N LEU A 122 -8.97 -0.14 -4.76
CA LEU A 122 -9.72 -1.05 -5.62
C LEU A 122 -8.95 -2.37 -5.81
N TRP A 123 -7.67 -2.31 -6.13
CA TRP A 123 -6.81 -3.48 -6.29
C TRP A 123 -6.83 -4.37 -5.03
N TRP A 124 -6.63 -3.80 -3.84
CA TRP A 124 -6.70 -4.53 -2.58
C TRP A 124 -8.09 -5.11 -2.30
N THR A 125 -9.15 -4.36 -2.62
CA THR A 125 -10.54 -4.85 -2.49
C THR A 125 -10.77 -6.09 -3.35
N MET A 126 -10.33 -6.07 -4.60
CA MET A 126 -10.44 -7.20 -5.53
C MET A 126 -9.61 -8.40 -5.05
N LEU A 127 -8.39 -8.17 -4.54
CA LEU A 127 -7.56 -9.21 -3.92
C LEU A 127 -8.28 -9.89 -2.74
N VAL A 128 -8.89 -9.11 -1.85
CA VAL A 128 -9.63 -9.65 -0.68
C VAL A 128 -10.80 -10.52 -1.11
N TYR A 129 -11.42 -10.21 -2.24
CA TYR A 129 -12.55 -10.97 -2.79
C TYR A 129 -12.18 -11.96 -3.89
N GLY A 130 -10.90 -12.35 -3.96
CA GLY A 130 -10.43 -13.49 -4.73
C GLY A 130 -10.16 -13.24 -6.22
N HIS A 131 -10.11 -11.97 -6.66
CA HIS A 131 -9.66 -11.71 -8.03
C HIS A 131 -8.17 -12.03 -8.16
N ASP A 132 -7.81 -12.66 -9.27
CA ASP A 132 -6.44 -13.12 -9.55
C ASP A 132 -5.48 -11.91 -9.71
N THR A 133 -4.43 -11.85 -8.90
CA THR A 133 -3.45 -10.76 -8.92
C THR A 133 -2.72 -10.63 -10.24
N ASP A 134 -2.50 -11.75 -10.96
CA ASP A 134 -1.85 -11.71 -12.26
C ASP A 134 -2.67 -10.92 -13.30
N LYS A 135 -3.97 -10.84 -13.07
CA LYS A 135 -4.93 -10.12 -13.92
C LYS A 135 -5.15 -8.65 -13.52
N MET A 136 -4.57 -8.19 -12.41
CA MET A 136 -4.76 -6.82 -11.92
C MET A 136 -3.49 -6.01 -12.05
N LYS A 137 -3.57 -4.83 -12.65
CA LYS A 137 -2.43 -3.91 -12.78
C LYS A 137 -2.85 -2.50 -12.38
N VAL A 138 -1.98 -1.82 -11.61
CA VAL A 138 -2.15 -0.41 -11.24
C VAL A 138 -1.15 0.43 -12.02
N VAL A 139 -1.64 1.50 -12.63
CA VAL A 139 -0.81 2.42 -13.41
C VAL A 139 -0.09 3.39 -12.47
N SER A 140 1.22 3.27 -12.40
CA SER A 140 2.10 4.16 -11.63
C SER A 140 1.96 5.61 -12.08
N GLY A 141 1.62 6.52 -11.15
CA GLY A 141 1.37 7.93 -11.44
C GLY A 141 0.02 8.24 -12.09
N GLY A 142 -0.82 7.21 -12.27
CA GLY A 142 -2.23 7.31 -12.64
C GLY A 142 -2.53 8.19 -13.84
N LEU A 143 -3.58 9.00 -13.72
CA LEU A 143 -4.08 9.92 -14.74
C LEU A 143 -3.00 10.86 -15.29
N LYS A 144 -2.12 11.35 -14.40
CA LYS A 144 -1.05 12.27 -14.80
C LYS A 144 -0.04 11.60 -15.74
N ALA A 145 0.44 10.41 -15.35
CA ALA A 145 1.40 9.65 -16.16
C ALA A 145 0.81 9.24 -17.51
N LEU A 146 -0.47 8.83 -17.56
CA LEU A 146 -1.18 8.52 -18.80
C LEU A 146 -1.29 9.75 -19.73
N LYS A 147 -1.53 10.95 -19.19
CA LYS A 147 -1.53 12.19 -19.96
C LYS A 147 -0.16 12.53 -20.54
N GLU A 148 0.88 12.37 -19.74
CA GLU A 148 2.27 12.63 -20.14
C GLU A 148 2.73 11.64 -21.22
N GLU A 149 2.23 10.39 -21.20
CA GLU A 149 2.49 9.37 -22.23
C GLU A 149 1.69 9.59 -23.51
N GLY A 150 0.76 10.55 -23.51
CA GLY A 150 -0.01 10.93 -24.71
C GLY A 150 -1.26 10.08 -24.95
N ALA A 151 -1.83 9.50 -23.92
CA ALA A 151 -3.10 8.77 -23.98
C ALA A 151 -4.26 9.66 -24.44
N ASN A 152 -5.26 9.07 -25.09
CA ASN A 152 -6.47 9.77 -25.50
C ASN A 152 -7.46 9.87 -24.34
N PHE A 153 -8.02 11.07 -24.17
CA PHE A 153 -9.01 11.35 -23.14
C PHE A 153 -10.33 11.83 -23.74
N THR A 154 -11.40 11.53 -23.05
CA THR A 154 -12.77 11.90 -23.41
C THR A 154 -13.55 12.41 -22.20
N SER A 155 -14.79 12.80 -22.41
CA SER A 155 -15.75 13.20 -21.38
C SER A 155 -17.09 12.49 -21.56
N GLY A 156 -17.90 12.46 -20.53
CA GLY A 156 -19.23 11.81 -20.55
C GLY A 156 -19.23 10.51 -19.76
N GLU A 157 -20.07 9.58 -20.17
CA GLU A 157 -20.18 8.23 -19.59
C GLU A 157 -19.78 7.21 -20.66
N TYR A 158 -19.09 6.16 -20.23
CA TYR A 158 -18.80 5.00 -21.06
C TYR A 158 -19.63 3.83 -20.55
N GLU A 159 -20.51 3.32 -21.41
CA GLU A 159 -21.37 2.19 -21.09
C GLU A 159 -20.76 0.87 -21.60
N VAL A 160 -20.72 -0.12 -20.74
CA VAL A 160 -20.30 -1.48 -21.07
C VAL A 160 -21.44 -2.45 -20.80
N GLU A 161 -21.40 -3.60 -21.45
CA GLU A 161 -22.32 -4.69 -21.14
C GLU A 161 -22.00 -5.27 -19.76
N ALA A 162 -23.02 -5.30 -18.89
CA ALA A 162 -22.87 -5.89 -17.57
C ALA A 162 -22.65 -7.41 -17.66
N VAL A 163 -21.75 -7.90 -16.81
CA VAL A 163 -21.42 -9.33 -16.70
C VAL A 163 -21.60 -9.82 -15.27
N GLU A 164 -21.53 -11.11 -15.04
CA GLU A 164 -21.53 -11.69 -13.72
C GLU A 164 -20.12 -11.64 -13.12
N TYR A 165 -19.99 -11.10 -11.89
CA TYR A 165 -18.82 -11.23 -11.04
C TYR A 165 -19.20 -12.00 -9.78
N ASN A 166 -18.43 -13.00 -9.40
CA ASN A 166 -18.66 -13.80 -8.21
C ASN A 166 -17.53 -13.52 -7.22
N ALA A 167 -17.81 -12.76 -6.17
CA ALA A 167 -16.87 -12.51 -5.11
C ALA A 167 -16.72 -13.76 -4.23
N ASP A 168 -15.47 -14.12 -3.91
CA ASP A 168 -15.21 -15.13 -2.90
C ASP A 168 -15.62 -14.63 -1.50
N GLU A 169 -15.64 -15.54 -0.53
CA GLU A 169 -15.67 -15.14 0.86
C GLU A 169 -14.45 -14.26 1.16
N LYS A 170 -14.67 -13.23 1.96
CA LYS A 170 -13.64 -12.25 2.32
C LYS A 170 -12.39 -12.94 2.90
N ASN A 171 -11.25 -12.78 2.24
CA ASN A 171 -10.00 -13.39 2.66
C ASN A 171 -9.39 -12.62 3.84
N GLU A 172 -9.62 -13.11 5.05
CA GLU A 172 -9.17 -12.52 6.31
C GLU A 172 -7.64 -12.47 6.47
N GLN A 173 -6.89 -13.20 5.62
CA GLN A 173 -5.41 -13.12 5.68
C GLN A 173 -4.88 -11.72 5.33
N TYR A 174 -5.63 -10.92 4.57
CA TYR A 174 -5.25 -9.56 4.15
C TYR A 174 -5.84 -8.46 5.05
N ILE A 175 -6.60 -8.85 6.08
CA ILE A 175 -7.30 -7.93 6.96
C ILE A 175 -6.85 -8.17 8.40
N ALA A 176 -6.52 -7.10 9.12
CA ALA A 176 -6.31 -7.16 10.56
C ALA A 176 -7.51 -6.56 11.30
N THR A 177 -7.87 -7.20 12.39
CA THR A 177 -8.88 -6.67 13.31
C THR A 177 -8.25 -5.78 14.38
N LYS A 178 -9.07 -4.97 15.05
CA LYS A 178 -8.63 -4.18 16.21
C LYS A 178 -8.06 -5.07 17.32
N GLU A 179 -8.65 -6.23 17.51
CA GLU A 179 -8.23 -7.21 18.50
C GLU A 179 -6.83 -7.77 18.20
N GLU A 180 -6.50 -8.05 16.92
CA GLU A 180 -5.16 -8.46 16.50
C GLU A 180 -4.14 -7.36 16.76
N VAL A 181 -4.46 -6.11 16.39
CA VAL A 181 -3.59 -4.95 16.65
C VAL A 181 -3.38 -4.75 18.15
N LEU A 182 -4.45 -4.83 18.95
CA LEU A 182 -4.38 -4.67 20.41
C LEU A 182 -3.58 -5.81 21.05
N ALA A 183 -3.69 -7.03 20.55
CA ALA A 183 -2.89 -8.17 21.01
C ALA A 183 -1.40 -7.95 20.77
N GLN A 184 -1.02 -7.42 19.59
CA GLN A 184 0.37 -7.07 19.27
C GLN A 184 0.89 -5.93 20.17
N VAL A 185 0.08 -4.92 20.47
CA VAL A 185 0.44 -3.83 21.40
C VAL A 185 0.67 -4.36 22.81
N ASN A 186 -0.17 -5.28 23.30
CA ASN A 186 -0.10 -5.80 24.68
C ASN A 186 0.97 -6.87 24.86
N ASN A 187 1.30 -7.61 23.80
CA ASN A 187 2.30 -8.69 23.82
C ASN A 187 3.08 -8.67 22.49
N PRO A 188 4.03 -7.72 22.34
CA PRO A 188 4.78 -7.56 21.10
C PRO A 188 5.55 -8.81 20.68
N SER A 189 5.44 -9.17 19.39
CA SER A 189 6.28 -10.16 18.72
C SER A 189 7.18 -9.44 17.72
N GLU A 190 8.44 -9.83 17.64
CA GLU A 190 9.39 -9.32 16.64
C GLU A 190 9.02 -9.75 15.19
N ASP A 191 8.18 -10.79 15.05
CA ASP A 191 7.69 -11.27 13.77
C ASP A 191 6.60 -10.37 13.18
N ASN A 192 5.99 -9.50 13.99
CA ASN A 192 4.90 -8.62 13.58
C ASN A 192 5.29 -7.15 13.68
N VAL A 193 4.99 -6.38 12.65
CA VAL A 193 5.19 -4.94 12.61
C VAL A 193 3.83 -4.25 12.42
N ILE A 194 3.50 -3.32 13.32
CA ILE A 194 2.41 -2.36 13.09
C ILE A 194 3.01 -1.18 12.36
N LEU A 195 2.47 -0.82 11.19
CA LEU A 195 2.98 0.23 10.32
C LEU A 195 1.97 1.36 10.19
N ASP A 196 2.33 2.55 10.71
CA ASP A 196 1.55 3.78 10.52
C ASP A 196 2.03 4.50 9.27
N VAL A 197 1.14 4.64 8.29
CA VAL A 197 1.48 5.27 7.00
C VAL A 197 0.89 6.67 6.85
N ARG A 198 0.50 7.30 7.97
CA ARG A 198 0.00 8.68 7.99
C ARG A 198 1.13 9.70 7.85
N SER A 199 0.77 10.97 7.66
CA SER A 199 1.76 12.06 7.68
C SER A 199 2.40 12.23 9.07
N ALA A 200 3.61 12.77 9.11
CA ALA A 200 4.31 13.09 10.36
C ALA A 200 3.50 14.04 11.28
N GLU A 201 2.70 14.95 10.69
CA GLU A 201 1.81 15.84 11.44
C GLU A 201 0.70 15.05 12.16
N GLU A 202 0.04 14.09 11.46
CA GLU A 202 -0.98 13.25 12.07
C GLU A 202 -0.40 12.36 13.17
N VAL A 203 0.77 11.79 12.94
CA VAL A 203 1.48 10.91 13.89
C VAL A 203 1.91 11.70 15.14
N SER A 204 2.27 12.97 14.99
CA SER A 204 2.60 13.85 16.14
C SER A 204 1.44 14.04 17.13
N GLN A 205 0.21 13.79 16.71
CA GLN A 205 -0.99 13.81 17.57
C GLN A 205 -1.25 12.48 18.29
N GLY A 206 -0.47 11.47 18.00
CA GLY A 206 -0.53 10.15 18.59
C GLY A 206 -0.42 9.02 17.54
N ILE A 207 0.10 7.89 18.00
CA ILE A 207 0.36 6.68 17.22
C ILE A 207 -0.10 5.45 18.02
N ILE A 208 -0.39 4.35 17.36
CA ILE A 208 -0.58 3.05 18.04
C ILE A 208 0.76 2.65 18.68
N PRO A 209 0.79 2.30 19.99
CA PRO A 209 2.05 1.98 20.66
C PRO A 209 2.83 0.87 19.95
N GLY A 210 4.14 1.10 19.77
CA GLY A 210 5.02 0.15 19.09
C GLY A 210 4.94 0.17 17.55
N ALA A 211 4.12 1.04 16.96
CA ALA A 211 4.07 1.16 15.50
C ALA A 211 5.33 1.87 14.95
N VAL A 212 5.85 1.32 13.86
CA VAL A 212 6.83 1.97 12.98
C VAL A 212 6.09 3.00 12.13
N HIS A 213 6.71 4.14 11.87
CA HIS A 213 6.12 5.19 11.03
C HIS A 213 6.91 5.34 9.73
N ILE A 214 6.23 5.09 8.61
CA ILE A 214 6.71 5.40 7.25
C ILE A 214 5.54 6.06 6.52
N ASN A 215 5.69 7.31 6.12
CA ASN A 215 4.63 8.03 5.43
C ASN A 215 4.40 7.42 4.03
N TYR A 216 3.14 7.16 3.66
CA TYR A 216 2.82 6.56 2.35
C TYR A 216 3.40 7.35 1.16
N VAL A 217 3.57 8.67 1.28
CA VAL A 217 4.16 9.49 0.20
C VAL A 217 5.63 9.13 -0.08
N ASP A 218 6.32 8.48 0.86
CA ASP A 218 7.70 8.03 0.69
C ASP A 218 7.80 6.82 -0.27
N ASN A 219 6.66 6.26 -0.68
CA ASN A 219 6.57 5.24 -1.72
C ASN A 219 6.60 5.80 -3.14
N ASN A 220 6.43 7.12 -3.28
CA ASN A 220 6.26 7.78 -4.56
C ASN A 220 7.39 8.78 -4.82
N GLN A 221 7.73 8.92 -6.11
CA GLN A 221 8.66 9.92 -6.62
C GLN A 221 7.96 11.30 -6.71
N ASP A 222 8.72 12.35 -6.94
CA ASP A 222 8.20 13.72 -7.03
C ASP A 222 7.18 13.92 -8.17
N ASP A 223 7.24 13.09 -9.21
CA ASP A 223 6.28 13.11 -10.32
C ASP A 223 4.97 12.36 -10.03
N GLY A 224 4.90 11.66 -8.89
CA GLY A 224 3.75 10.86 -8.44
C GLY A 224 3.82 9.39 -8.85
N THR A 225 4.85 8.98 -9.58
CA THR A 225 5.06 7.56 -9.89
C THR A 225 5.60 6.80 -8.68
N CYS A 226 5.24 5.54 -8.54
CA CYS A 226 5.77 4.68 -7.47
C CYS A 226 7.28 4.45 -7.66
N TYR A 227 8.01 4.38 -6.55
CA TYR A 227 9.39 3.91 -6.61
C TYR A 227 9.47 2.46 -7.12
N PRO A 228 10.53 2.11 -7.87
CA PRO A 228 10.73 0.73 -8.31
C PRO A 228 10.81 -0.24 -7.13
N ALA A 229 10.34 -1.48 -7.32
CA ALA A 229 10.33 -2.53 -6.29
C ALA A 229 11.69 -2.70 -5.58
N ARG A 230 12.82 -2.64 -6.32
CA ARG A 230 14.18 -2.71 -5.76
C ARG A 230 14.52 -1.59 -4.76
N TYR A 231 13.90 -0.40 -4.91
CA TYR A 231 14.05 0.69 -3.95
C TYR A 231 13.30 0.36 -2.66
N ILE A 232 12.06 -0.09 -2.79
CA ILE A 232 11.20 -0.50 -1.67
C ILE A 232 11.83 -1.67 -0.89
N GLN A 233 12.40 -2.64 -1.60
CA GLN A 233 13.12 -3.78 -1.01
C GLN A 233 14.32 -3.38 -0.16
N ARG A 234 14.87 -2.21 -0.35
CA ARG A 234 15.93 -1.65 0.48
C ARG A 234 15.37 -0.71 1.55
N TYR A 235 14.47 0.19 1.16
CA TYR A 235 13.98 1.25 2.02
C TYR A 235 13.24 0.73 3.26
N TYR A 236 12.38 -0.28 3.08
CA TYR A 236 11.58 -0.81 4.18
C TYR A 236 12.40 -1.63 5.19
N PRO A 237 13.30 -2.56 4.80
CA PRO A 237 14.18 -3.23 5.75
C PRO A 237 15.13 -2.28 6.49
N ASP A 238 15.64 -1.23 5.84
CA ASP A 238 16.46 -0.19 6.47
C ASP A 238 15.65 0.61 7.53
N ASN A 239 14.32 0.55 7.47
CA ASN A 239 13.37 1.16 8.41
C ASN A 239 12.61 0.11 9.25
N GLU A 240 13.23 -1.01 9.59
CA GLU A 240 12.74 -2.05 10.50
C GLU A 240 11.52 -2.84 10.02
N VAL A 241 11.13 -2.74 8.75
CA VAL A 241 10.04 -3.51 8.13
C VAL A 241 10.62 -4.54 7.18
N LYS A 242 10.80 -5.77 7.64
CA LYS A 242 11.48 -6.84 6.90
C LYS A 242 10.49 -7.73 6.14
N PRO A 243 10.90 -8.39 5.04
CA PRO A 243 10.01 -9.22 4.21
C PRO A 243 9.46 -10.47 4.94
N GLU A 244 10.12 -10.93 5.99
CA GLU A 244 9.64 -12.04 6.83
C GLU A 244 8.58 -11.62 7.85
N ASN A 245 8.43 -10.31 8.12
CA ASN A 245 7.44 -9.82 9.08
C ASN A 245 6.01 -9.98 8.56
N THR A 246 5.06 -10.20 9.46
CA THR A 246 3.66 -9.85 9.22
C THR A 246 3.50 -8.35 9.42
N VAL A 247 3.24 -7.61 8.34
CA VAL A 247 3.08 -6.16 8.38
C VAL A 247 1.60 -5.79 8.46
N ILE A 248 1.19 -5.25 9.62
CA ILE A 248 -0.17 -4.76 9.84
C ILE A 248 -0.16 -3.24 9.65
N MET A 249 -0.64 -2.78 8.53
CA MET A 249 -0.59 -1.36 8.19
C MET A 249 -1.92 -0.65 8.43
N TYR A 250 -1.85 0.61 8.83
CA TYR A 250 -3.02 1.46 9.00
C TYR A 250 -2.72 2.92 8.63
N CYS A 251 -3.77 3.65 8.29
CA CYS A 251 -3.72 5.11 8.22
C CYS A 251 -4.91 5.70 8.99
N LYS A 252 -5.48 6.80 8.55
CA LYS A 252 -6.69 7.37 9.20
C LYS A 252 -7.94 6.53 8.92
N THR A 253 -8.14 6.06 7.68
CA THR A 253 -9.33 5.35 7.17
C THR A 253 -9.00 4.31 6.10
N SER A 254 -7.85 3.64 6.18
CA SER A 254 -7.34 2.52 5.36
C SER A 254 -7.00 2.80 3.90
N ILE A 255 -7.29 3.97 3.34
CA ILE A 255 -7.05 4.25 1.90
C ILE A 255 -5.55 4.36 1.59
N ARG A 256 -4.79 5.15 2.34
CA ARG A 256 -3.31 5.25 2.19
C ARG A 256 -2.61 3.92 2.52
N ALA A 257 -3.17 3.16 3.47
CA ALA A 257 -2.67 1.82 3.79
C ALA A 257 -2.78 0.85 2.61
N ALA A 258 -3.80 0.99 1.76
CA ALA A 258 -3.93 0.17 0.56
C ALA A 258 -2.84 0.47 -0.48
N GLU A 259 -2.44 1.74 -0.63
CA GLU A 259 -1.31 2.11 -1.49
C GLU A 259 0.00 1.48 -1.00
N THR A 260 0.30 1.60 0.30
CA THR A 260 1.47 0.97 0.89
C THR A 260 1.42 -0.56 0.80
N PHE A 261 0.23 -1.16 0.96
CA PHE A 261 0.04 -2.61 0.76
C PHE A 261 0.44 -3.04 -0.66
N LEU A 262 -0.10 -2.35 -1.67
CA LEU A 262 0.19 -2.63 -3.08
C LEU A 262 1.71 -2.52 -3.37
N VAL A 263 2.35 -1.46 -2.88
CA VAL A 263 3.78 -1.22 -3.10
C VAL A 263 4.64 -2.30 -2.45
N LEU A 264 4.32 -2.73 -1.22
CA LEU A 264 5.01 -3.82 -0.54
C LEU A 264 4.76 -5.17 -1.22
N HIS A 265 3.52 -5.45 -1.63
CA HIS A 265 3.18 -6.67 -2.37
C HIS A 265 3.98 -6.74 -3.68
N ASN A 266 3.99 -5.65 -4.45
CA ASN A 266 4.77 -5.51 -5.68
C ASN A 266 6.30 -5.64 -5.45
N ALA A 267 6.78 -5.39 -4.23
CA ALA A 267 8.17 -5.59 -3.83
C ALA A 267 8.46 -7.01 -3.33
N GLY A 268 7.45 -7.91 -3.29
CA GLY A 268 7.60 -9.31 -2.94
C GLY A 268 7.32 -9.66 -1.47
N TYR A 269 6.74 -8.75 -0.69
CA TYR A 269 6.24 -9.06 0.64
C TYR A 269 4.96 -9.92 0.55
N GLN A 270 4.82 -10.92 1.43
CA GLN A 270 3.70 -11.87 1.38
C GLN A 270 2.74 -11.74 2.59
N ASN A 271 3.25 -11.41 3.76
CA ASN A 271 2.48 -11.39 4.99
C ASN A 271 1.99 -9.97 5.29
N LEU A 272 1.05 -9.48 4.48
CA LEU A 272 0.54 -8.11 4.53
C LEU A 272 -0.91 -8.09 4.98
N LYS A 273 -1.24 -7.18 5.91
CA LYS A 273 -2.60 -6.95 6.39
C LYS A 273 -2.90 -5.46 6.47
N ILE A 274 -4.14 -5.09 6.17
CA ILE A 274 -4.66 -3.75 6.47
C ILE A 274 -5.56 -3.84 7.70
N TYR A 275 -5.29 -3.01 8.71
CA TYR A 275 -6.24 -2.73 9.77
C TYR A 275 -7.32 -1.79 9.22
N ASP A 276 -8.44 -2.38 8.76
CA ASP A 276 -9.44 -1.67 7.95
C ASP A 276 -10.26 -0.64 8.75
N GLY A 277 -10.50 -0.86 10.05
CA GLY A 277 -11.08 0.14 10.95
C GLY A 277 -10.16 1.33 11.23
N ALA A 278 -8.85 1.14 11.05
CA ALA A 278 -7.81 2.16 11.04
C ALA A 278 -7.73 3.01 12.32
N TRP A 279 -7.04 4.15 12.25
CA TRP A 279 -6.87 5.07 13.36
C TRP A 279 -8.21 5.61 13.90
N ILE A 280 -9.22 5.76 13.04
CA ILE A 280 -10.52 6.28 13.47
C ILE A 280 -11.28 5.30 14.39
N GLU A 281 -11.21 4.00 14.11
CA GLU A 281 -11.75 2.96 15.00
C GLU A 281 -10.94 2.90 16.30
N TRP A 282 -9.61 2.96 16.20
CA TRP A 282 -8.73 2.95 17.36
C TRP A 282 -9.03 4.12 18.30
N LEU A 283 -9.26 5.31 17.75
CA LEU A 283 -9.62 6.49 18.55
C LEU A 283 -11.00 6.43 19.17
N ALA A 284 -11.97 5.80 18.50
CA ALA A 284 -13.35 5.71 18.96
C ALA A 284 -13.50 4.80 20.19
N ASP A 285 -12.57 3.88 20.39
CA ASP A 285 -12.50 3.05 21.58
C ASP A 285 -11.62 3.72 22.64
N GLY A 286 -12.25 4.29 23.67
CA GLY A 286 -11.54 5.00 24.74
C GLY A 286 -10.61 4.10 25.58
N SER A 287 -10.66 2.77 25.42
CA SER A 287 -9.81 1.82 26.12
C SER A 287 -8.49 1.52 25.37
N THR A 288 -8.38 1.88 24.08
CA THR A 288 -7.18 1.63 23.30
C THR A 288 -6.04 2.58 23.69
N PRO A 289 -4.81 2.05 23.89
CA PRO A 289 -3.68 2.88 24.26
C PRO A 289 -3.16 3.73 23.09
N LYS A 290 -2.55 4.86 23.41
CA LYS A 290 -1.91 5.78 22.46
C LYS A 290 -0.49 6.09 22.94
N ALA A 291 0.42 6.31 21.99
CA ALA A 291 1.78 6.75 22.28
C ALA A 291 2.15 7.98 21.44
N GLN A 292 3.20 8.66 21.83
CA GLN A 292 3.92 9.60 20.96
C GLN A 292 4.90 8.81 20.08
N PRO A 293 5.32 9.33 18.91
CA PRO A 293 6.29 8.66 18.03
C PRO A 293 7.60 8.26 18.73
N SER A 294 7.97 8.99 19.81
CA SER A 294 9.12 8.70 20.67
C SER A 294 8.91 7.51 21.62
N GLY A 295 7.76 6.84 21.58
CA GLY A 295 7.38 5.77 22.50
C GLY A 295 6.94 6.26 23.89
N ALA A 296 6.94 7.57 24.15
CA ALA A 296 6.41 8.11 25.39
C ALA A 296 4.88 8.04 25.42
N PRO A 297 4.26 7.58 26.55
CA PRO A 297 2.80 7.57 26.66
C PRO A 297 2.21 8.99 26.51
N VAL A 298 1.07 9.11 25.82
CA VAL A 298 0.28 10.34 25.81
C VAL A 298 -0.35 10.48 27.21
N GLU A 299 0.02 11.52 27.95
CA GLU A 299 -0.68 11.84 29.19
C GLU A 299 -2.15 12.16 28.88
N ALA A 300 -3.06 11.45 29.54
CA ALA A 300 -4.49 11.72 29.42
C ALA A 300 -4.77 13.15 29.87
N ASN A 301 -5.18 14.01 28.93
CA ASN A 301 -5.61 15.36 29.24
C ASN A 301 -6.87 15.29 30.12
N GLN A 302 -6.76 15.67 31.39
CA GLN A 302 -7.86 15.70 32.38
C GLN A 302 -8.90 16.81 32.09
N GLN A 303 -8.98 17.35 30.88
CA GLN A 303 -9.83 18.51 30.56
C GLN A 303 -11.18 18.17 29.91
N ASP A 304 -11.49 16.89 29.64
CA ASP A 304 -12.80 16.50 29.06
C ASP A 304 -13.80 15.91 30.07
N ALA A 305 -13.61 16.19 31.37
CA ALA A 305 -14.54 15.82 32.43
C ALA A 305 -14.99 17.07 33.21
N SER A 306 -15.77 17.94 32.51
CA SER A 306 -16.58 18.97 33.20
C SER A 306 -17.81 19.35 32.36
#